data_73a03c576cda66762ce8e94bc9c26203
#
_entry.id   73a03c576cda66762ce8e94bc9c26203
#
_cell.length_a   1.000
_cell.length_b   1.000
_cell.length_c   1.000
_cell.angle_alpha   90.00
_cell.angle_beta   90.00
_cell.angle_gamma   90.00
#
_symmetry.space_group_name_H-M   'P 1'
#
loop_
_entity.id
_entity.type
_entity.pdbx_description
1 polymer ?
#
loop_
_entity_poly.entity_id
_entity_poly.type
_entity_poly.pdbx_seq_one_letter_code
_entity_poly.pdbx_strand_id
1 'polypeptide(L)'
;GGYDDRDEHAFFFSYGCIVLWGFGEEDEERVKSKVKSDYSQQPLISDEVDDFAFAYAPPGMGRPALHKDIIMLATRQVTEKLAISFGLAQSAKLGVFERTIEKLIADTRDIPERMARSGQISLGRRDIKRMIGQLFVDRASINLHSDMLEHPDFFWEDDEWLGIYMRVSKYLEVERRVDVLNKRLDLIKELFDMLANELHTSHSNMLEWFVIVLIVAEIFFQVTHTRSHTHAHTHTHTHTRTHTHTRTHTHARTHT
;
A
#
# COMPACT_ATOMS: atom_id res chain seq x y z
N GLY A 1 -44.40 24.95 -26.39
CA GLY A 1 -43.19 24.45 -25.79
C GLY A 1 -43.58 23.71 -24.52
N GLY A 2 -43.74 22.37 -24.60
CA GLY A 2 -44.01 21.57 -23.41
C GLY A 2 -42.73 21.58 -22.57
N TYR A 3 -42.80 22.09 -21.37
CA TYR A 3 -41.84 21.78 -20.33
C TYR A 3 -42.03 20.29 -20.06
N ASP A 4 -40.98 19.53 -20.36
CA ASP A 4 -40.89 18.13 -19.97
C ASP A 4 -40.87 18.13 -18.43
N ASP A 5 -41.97 17.70 -17.81
CA ASP A 5 -42.15 17.67 -16.34
C ASP A 5 -41.39 16.48 -15.71
N ARG A 6 -40.42 15.92 -16.45
CA ARG A 6 -39.52 14.91 -15.92
C ARG A 6 -38.48 15.59 -15.03
N ASP A 7 -38.52 15.27 -13.76
CA ASP A 7 -37.65 15.80 -12.71
C ASP A 7 -36.27 15.09 -12.74
N GLU A 8 -35.73 14.92 -13.97
CA GLU A 8 -34.49 14.22 -14.27
C GLU A 8 -33.28 15.16 -14.12
N HIS A 9 -32.36 14.82 -13.26
CA HIS A 9 -31.10 15.55 -13.09
C HIS A 9 -29.92 14.60 -13.03
N ALA A 10 -28.83 14.93 -13.71
CA ALA A 10 -27.57 14.18 -13.69
C ALA A 10 -26.43 15.07 -13.18
N PHE A 11 -25.73 14.62 -12.14
CA PHE A 11 -24.58 15.30 -11.58
C PHE A 11 -23.33 14.45 -11.82
N PHE A 12 -22.29 15.09 -12.38
CA PHE A 12 -21.03 14.44 -12.73
C PHE A 12 -19.93 15.02 -11.85
N PHE A 13 -19.25 14.15 -11.13
CA PHE A 13 -18.17 14.54 -10.23
C PHE A 13 -16.81 14.18 -10.84
N SER A 14 -15.85 15.10 -10.74
CA SER A 14 -14.50 14.97 -11.34
C SER A 14 -13.73 13.74 -10.86
N TYR A 15 -14.05 13.23 -9.67
CA TYR A 15 -13.46 12.01 -9.11
C TYR A 15 -14.11 10.71 -9.63
N GLY A 16 -14.91 10.79 -10.71
CA GLY A 16 -15.44 9.63 -11.44
C GLY A 16 -16.72 9.05 -10.86
N CYS A 17 -17.56 9.86 -10.23
CA CYS A 17 -18.87 9.46 -9.76
C CYS A 17 -19.98 10.20 -10.54
N ILE A 18 -21.12 9.54 -10.72
CA ILE A 18 -22.32 10.07 -11.37
C ILE A 18 -23.49 9.85 -10.42
N VAL A 19 -24.30 10.87 -10.21
CA VAL A 19 -25.57 10.74 -9.46
C VAL A 19 -26.72 11.12 -10.38
N LEU A 20 -27.65 10.19 -10.58
CA LEU A 20 -28.80 10.33 -11.46
C LEU A 20 -30.07 10.40 -10.62
N TRP A 21 -30.95 11.36 -10.96
CA TRP A 21 -32.21 11.56 -10.29
C TRP A 21 -33.36 11.41 -11.29
N GLY A 22 -34.33 10.54 -10.99
CA GLY A 22 -35.57 10.43 -11.76
C GLY A 22 -35.42 9.76 -13.13
N PHE A 23 -34.27 9.22 -13.46
CA PHE A 23 -34.05 8.48 -14.69
C PHE A 23 -34.71 7.09 -14.63
N GLY A 24 -35.08 6.55 -15.78
CA GLY A 24 -35.43 5.14 -15.92
C GLY A 24 -34.19 4.29 -16.17
N GLU A 25 -34.27 2.99 -15.86
CA GLU A 25 -33.14 2.05 -15.98
C GLU A 25 -32.42 2.08 -17.34
N GLU A 26 -33.18 2.21 -18.44
CA GLU A 26 -32.60 2.26 -19.80
C GLU A 26 -31.80 3.56 -20.03
N ASP A 27 -32.29 4.69 -19.51
CA ASP A 27 -31.60 5.97 -19.63
C ASP A 27 -30.40 6.07 -18.71
N GLU A 28 -30.48 5.51 -17.51
CA GLU A 28 -29.34 5.37 -16.59
C GLU A 28 -28.20 4.59 -17.24
N GLU A 29 -28.49 3.41 -17.81
CA GLU A 29 -27.48 2.59 -18.48
C GLU A 29 -26.90 3.29 -19.70
N ARG A 30 -27.71 4.04 -20.45
CA ARG A 30 -27.25 4.84 -21.59
C ARG A 30 -26.29 5.95 -21.16
N VAL A 31 -26.63 6.70 -20.11
CA VAL A 31 -25.78 7.76 -19.55
C VAL A 31 -24.48 7.16 -19.03
N LYS A 32 -24.56 6.08 -18.24
CA LYS A 32 -23.42 5.40 -17.66
C LYS A 32 -22.45 4.89 -18.74
N SER A 33 -22.98 4.18 -19.75
CA SER A 33 -22.17 3.66 -20.86
C SER A 33 -21.49 4.77 -21.64
N LYS A 34 -22.18 5.87 -21.90
CA LYS A 34 -21.64 7.01 -22.62
C LYS A 34 -20.53 7.70 -21.84
N VAL A 35 -20.71 7.92 -20.53
CA VAL A 35 -19.68 8.53 -19.70
C VAL A 35 -18.47 7.64 -19.56
N LYS A 36 -18.68 6.33 -19.43
CA LYS A 36 -17.61 5.34 -19.34
C LYS A 36 -16.76 5.30 -20.62
N SER A 37 -17.39 5.41 -21.81
CA SER A 37 -16.68 5.41 -23.09
C SER A 37 -15.97 6.72 -23.40
N ASP A 38 -16.63 7.85 -23.15
CA ASP A 38 -16.19 9.15 -23.70
C ASP A 38 -15.34 9.96 -22.70
N TYR A 39 -15.52 9.76 -21.40
CA TYR A 39 -14.92 10.59 -20.37
C TYR A 39 -14.06 9.84 -19.35
N SER A 40 -14.20 8.51 -19.23
CA SER A 40 -13.41 7.77 -18.24
C SER A 40 -12.06 7.37 -18.81
N GLN A 41 -10.97 7.83 -18.17
CA GLN A 41 -9.60 7.44 -18.54
C GLN A 41 -9.26 6.02 -18.05
N GLN A 42 -9.77 5.64 -16.88
CA GLN A 42 -9.53 4.34 -16.25
C GLN A 42 -10.86 3.83 -15.66
N PRO A 43 -11.75 3.25 -16.51
CA PRO A 43 -13.03 2.75 -16.03
C PRO A 43 -12.84 1.59 -15.05
N LEU A 44 -13.68 1.56 -14.02
CA LEU A 44 -13.73 0.43 -13.09
C LEU A 44 -14.14 -0.85 -13.82
N ILE A 45 -13.58 -1.98 -13.40
CA ILE A 45 -13.96 -3.31 -13.90
C ILE A 45 -15.39 -3.66 -13.47
N SER A 46 -15.73 -3.31 -12.22
CA SER A 46 -17.07 -3.45 -11.65
C SER A 46 -17.48 -2.12 -11.05
N ASP A 47 -18.61 -1.61 -11.48
CA ASP A 47 -19.14 -0.35 -10.99
C ASP A 47 -19.62 -0.52 -9.53
N GLU A 48 -19.51 0.55 -8.72
CA GLU A 48 -20.19 0.69 -7.44
C GLU A 48 -21.51 1.39 -7.71
N VAL A 49 -22.60 0.79 -7.28
CA VAL A 49 -23.94 1.33 -7.49
C VAL A 49 -24.70 1.30 -6.17
N ASP A 50 -25.20 2.45 -5.77
CA ASP A 50 -26.09 2.61 -4.62
C ASP A 50 -27.41 3.18 -5.10
N ASP A 51 -28.52 2.53 -4.79
CA ASP A 51 -29.86 2.94 -5.18
C ASP A 51 -30.61 3.54 -3.99
N PHE A 52 -31.18 4.74 -4.20
CA PHE A 52 -32.01 5.43 -3.20
C PHE A 52 -33.34 5.84 -3.80
N ALA A 53 -34.40 5.54 -3.09
CA ALA A 53 -35.70 6.13 -3.43
C ALA A 53 -35.76 7.61 -2.97
N PHE A 54 -36.50 8.46 -3.68
CA PHE A 54 -36.73 9.83 -3.24
C PHE A 54 -38.19 10.21 -3.34
N ALA A 55 -38.62 11.13 -2.48
CA ALA A 55 -39.95 11.68 -2.48
C ALA A 55 -39.91 13.14 -2.01
N TYR A 56 -40.93 13.92 -2.39
CA TYR A 56 -41.09 15.30 -1.89
C TYR A 56 -41.84 15.29 -0.56
N ALA A 57 -41.32 16.02 0.41
CA ALA A 57 -41.96 16.17 1.71
C ALA A 57 -43.30 16.92 1.59
N PRO A 58 -44.35 16.54 2.33
CA PRO A 58 -45.58 17.30 2.42
C PRO A 58 -45.31 18.73 2.92
N PRO A 59 -46.11 19.72 2.48
CA PRO A 59 -45.98 21.09 2.98
C PRO A 59 -46.04 21.16 4.50
N GLY A 60 -45.02 21.79 5.12
CA GLY A 60 -44.91 21.92 6.59
C GLY A 60 -44.09 20.86 7.30
N MET A 61 -43.60 19.83 6.64
CA MET A 61 -42.64 18.87 7.17
C MET A 61 -41.22 19.42 6.95
N GLY A 62 -40.82 20.31 7.86
CA GLY A 62 -39.64 21.13 7.63
C GLY A 62 -38.34 20.42 7.66
N ARG A 63 -37.48 20.11 7.01
CA ARG A 63 -36.07 19.63 6.79
C ARG A 63 -36.00 18.31 6.05
N PRO A 64 -35.23 18.27 4.98
CA PRO A 64 -34.95 17.03 4.26
C PRO A 64 -34.32 16.00 5.22
N ALA A 65 -34.79 14.78 5.15
CA ALA A 65 -34.33 13.68 5.97
C ALA A 65 -34.02 12.46 5.10
N LEU A 66 -32.89 11.82 5.31
CA LEU A 66 -32.68 10.45 4.85
C LEU A 66 -33.21 9.51 5.93
N HIS A 67 -34.07 8.60 5.53
CA HIS A 67 -34.58 7.57 6.43
C HIS A 67 -34.86 6.29 5.64
N LYS A 68 -34.23 5.18 6.04
CA LYS A 68 -34.41 3.87 5.38
C LYS A 68 -34.22 3.92 3.86
N ASP A 69 -33.14 4.54 3.41
CA ASP A 69 -32.78 4.69 1.99
C ASP A 69 -33.79 5.49 1.15
N ILE A 70 -34.66 6.25 1.82
CA ILE A 70 -35.58 7.20 1.20
C ILE A 70 -35.09 8.62 1.46
N ILE A 71 -34.88 9.37 0.40
CA ILE A 71 -34.48 10.77 0.44
C ILE A 71 -35.75 11.64 0.37
N MET A 72 -36.03 12.37 1.45
CA MET A 72 -37.16 13.31 1.50
C MET A 72 -36.67 14.69 1.12
N LEU A 73 -37.03 15.16 -0.07
CA LEU A 73 -36.74 16.52 -0.56
C LEU A 73 -37.73 17.54 0.00
N ALA A 74 -37.22 18.65 0.53
CA ALA A 74 -38.06 19.73 1.05
C ALA A 74 -38.50 20.67 -0.06
N THR A 75 -37.71 20.82 -1.12
CA THR A 75 -37.94 21.73 -2.23
C THR A 75 -37.81 21.02 -3.57
N ARG A 76 -38.11 21.71 -4.65
CA ARG A 76 -37.84 21.26 -6.03
C ARG A 76 -36.57 21.91 -6.59
N GLN A 77 -35.74 22.51 -5.74
CA GLN A 77 -34.54 23.20 -6.20
C GLN A 77 -33.45 22.18 -6.59
N VAL A 78 -32.79 22.45 -7.70
CA VAL A 78 -31.69 21.62 -8.20
C VAL A 78 -30.52 21.61 -7.22
N THR A 79 -30.32 22.74 -6.51
CA THR A 79 -29.25 22.88 -5.50
C THR A 79 -29.44 21.96 -4.30
N GLU A 80 -30.69 21.65 -3.89
CA GLU A 80 -30.98 20.67 -2.85
C GLU A 80 -30.50 19.26 -3.29
N LYS A 81 -30.88 18.86 -4.52
CA LYS A 81 -30.42 17.58 -5.10
C LYS A 81 -28.91 17.53 -5.26
N LEU A 82 -28.29 18.65 -5.68
CA LEU A 82 -26.84 18.73 -5.81
C LEU A 82 -26.15 18.54 -4.46
N ALA A 83 -26.62 19.20 -3.40
CA ALA A 83 -26.03 19.05 -2.05
C ALA A 83 -26.09 17.60 -1.53
N ILE A 84 -27.23 16.94 -1.76
CA ILE A 84 -27.39 15.52 -1.42
C ILE A 84 -26.45 14.67 -2.28
N SER A 85 -26.37 14.95 -3.58
CA SER A 85 -25.53 14.23 -4.53
C SER A 85 -24.04 14.28 -4.18
N PHE A 86 -23.56 15.35 -3.58
CA PHE A 86 -22.18 15.40 -3.06
C PHE A 86 -21.94 14.32 -2.00
N GLY A 87 -22.85 14.16 -1.03
CA GLY A 87 -22.71 13.13 0.00
C GLY A 87 -22.84 11.70 -0.54
N LEU A 88 -23.78 11.47 -1.47
CA LEU A 88 -23.95 10.18 -2.14
C LEU A 88 -22.69 9.81 -2.96
N ALA A 89 -22.17 10.77 -3.73
CA ALA A 89 -20.99 10.55 -4.55
C ALA A 89 -19.73 10.27 -3.71
N GLN A 90 -19.57 10.93 -2.56
CA GLN A 90 -18.49 10.62 -1.61
C GLN A 90 -18.63 9.20 -1.06
N SER A 91 -19.86 8.80 -0.67
CA SER A 91 -20.10 7.44 -0.16
C SER A 91 -19.80 6.37 -1.20
N ALA A 92 -20.26 6.53 -2.42
CA ALA A 92 -19.99 5.61 -3.53
C ALA A 92 -18.48 5.49 -3.81
N LYS A 93 -17.78 6.62 -3.85
CA LYS A 93 -16.32 6.61 -4.03
C LYS A 93 -15.60 5.89 -2.89
N LEU A 94 -16.03 6.12 -1.66
CA LEU A 94 -15.50 5.42 -0.49
C LEU A 94 -15.73 3.92 -0.57
N GLY A 95 -16.89 3.47 -1.06
CA GLY A 95 -17.19 2.05 -1.31
C GLY A 95 -16.18 1.38 -2.27
N VAL A 96 -15.75 2.10 -3.31
CA VAL A 96 -14.70 1.61 -4.23
C VAL A 96 -13.37 1.39 -3.49
N PHE A 97 -12.97 2.32 -2.62
CA PHE A 97 -11.75 2.17 -1.82
C PHE A 97 -11.86 1.03 -0.80
N GLU A 98 -13.00 0.91 -0.14
CA GLU A 98 -13.27 -0.19 0.80
C GLU A 98 -13.11 -1.55 0.14
N ARG A 99 -13.68 -1.75 -1.06
CA ARG A 99 -13.50 -2.98 -1.84
C ARG A 99 -12.06 -3.23 -2.25
N THR A 100 -11.34 -2.20 -2.65
CA THR A 100 -9.92 -2.31 -3.02
C THR A 100 -9.09 -2.80 -1.83
N ILE A 101 -9.31 -2.23 -0.65
CA ILE A 101 -8.60 -2.61 0.58
C ILE A 101 -9.04 -3.99 1.07
N GLU A 102 -10.32 -4.34 0.98
CA GLU A 102 -10.81 -5.69 1.31
C GLU A 102 -10.16 -6.76 0.42
N LYS A 103 -10.03 -6.48 -0.87
CA LYS A 103 -9.29 -7.36 -1.78
C LYS A 103 -7.82 -7.49 -1.38
N LEU A 104 -7.16 -6.39 -1.07
CA LEU A 104 -5.76 -6.40 -0.62
C LEU A 104 -5.60 -7.22 0.68
N ILE A 105 -6.51 -7.06 1.64
CA ILE A 105 -6.54 -7.86 2.87
C ILE A 105 -6.73 -9.34 2.55
N ALA A 106 -7.66 -9.69 1.66
CA ALA A 106 -7.91 -11.07 1.25
C ALA A 106 -6.67 -11.69 0.60
N ASP A 107 -6.02 -10.96 -0.31
CA ASP A 107 -4.81 -11.40 -1.03
C ASP A 107 -3.58 -11.57 -0.10
N THR A 108 -3.55 -10.86 1.03
CA THR A 108 -2.44 -10.90 1.99
C THR A 108 -2.69 -11.78 3.21
N ARG A 109 -3.91 -12.23 3.44
CA ARG A 109 -4.33 -12.99 4.63
C ARG A 109 -3.49 -14.26 4.89
N ASP A 110 -3.13 -14.97 3.84
CA ASP A 110 -2.36 -16.22 3.93
C ASP A 110 -0.93 -16.02 4.43
N ILE A 111 -0.39 -14.80 4.33
CA ILE A 111 1.01 -14.52 4.66
C ILE A 111 1.27 -14.70 6.16
N PRO A 112 0.58 -13.98 7.07
CA PRO A 112 0.78 -14.16 8.51
C PRO A 112 0.39 -15.57 9.00
N GLU A 113 -0.60 -16.22 8.38
CA GLU A 113 -0.97 -17.60 8.73
C GLU A 113 0.15 -18.60 8.42
N ARG A 114 0.80 -18.47 7.25
CA ARG A 114 1.96 -19.30 6.90
C ARG A 114 3.16 -19.01 7.78
N MET A 115 3.42 -17.74 8.08
CA MET A 115 4.49 -17.38 9.02
C MET A 115 4.27 -18.00 10.39
N ALA A 116 3.05 -17.95 10.93
CA ALA A 116 2.73 -18.54 12.22
C ALA A 116 2.90 -20.07 12.25
N ARG A 117 2.66 -20.75 11.12
CA ARG A 117 2.77 -22.23 11.03
C ARG A 117 4.16 -22.73 10.74
N SER A 118 4.90 -22.07 9.86
CA SER A 118 6.19 -22.56 9.34
C SER A 118 7.40 -21.77 9.80
N GLY A 119 7.20 -20.57 10.35
CA GLY A 119 8.26 -19.62 10.64
C GLY A 119 8.99 -19.11 9.37
N GLN A 120 8.45 -19.39 8.18
CA GLN A 120 9.10 -19.04 6.92
C GLN A 120 8.20 -18.12 6.09
N ILE A 121 8.83 -17.15 5.45
CA ILE A 121 8.18 -16.27 4.48
C ILE A 121 8.35 -16.89 3.09
N SER A 122 7.25 -17.26 2.44
CA SER A 122 7.25 -17.83 1.09
C SER A 122 7.31 -16.78 -0.02
N LEU A 123 7.29 -15.49 0.33
CA LEU A 123 7.33 -14.37 -0.61
C LEU A 123 8.75 -13.89 -0.85
N GLY A 124 9.06 -13.65 -2.13
CA GLY A 124 10.33 -13.05 -2.52
C GLY A 124 10.40 -11.55 -2.16
N ARG A 125 11.62 -11.06 -1.95
CA ARG A 125 11.88 -9.63 -1.67
C ARG A 125 11.25 -8.69 -2.72
N ARG A 126 11.21 -9.13 -3.99
CA ARG A 126 10.64 -8.35 -5.09
C ARG A 126 9.12 -8.22 -4.95
N ASP A 127 8.45 -9.30 -4.54
CA ASP A 127 7.00 -9.33 -4.39
C ASP A 127 6.56 -8.46 -3.22
N ILE A 128 7.27 -8.54 -2.08
CA ILE A 128 7.00 -7.68 -0.93
C ILE A 128 7.19 -6.21 -1.28
N LYS A 129 8.27 -5.84 -1.98
CA LYS A 129 8.46 -4.44 -2.43
C LYS A 129 7.36 -3.97 -3.36
N ARG A 130 6.87 -4.86 -4.26
CA ARG A 130 5.76 -4.55 -5.16
C ARG A 130 4.47 -4.30 -4.38
N MET A 131 4.18 -5.14 -3.39
CA MET A 131 3.00 -5.00 -2.52
C MET A 131 3.05 -3.72 -1.68
N ILE A 132 4.22 -3.39 -1.12
CA ILE A 132 4.43 -2.11 -0.42
C ILE A 132 4.20 -0.93 -1.38
N GLY A 133 4.75 -0.99 -2.60
CA GLY A 133 4.56 0.04 -3.61
C GLY A 133 3.07 0.23 -3.97
N GLN A 134 2.32 -0.86 -4.14
CA GLN A 134 0.89 -0.81 -4.41
C GLN A 134 0.13 -0.18 -3.23
N LEU A 135 0.44 -0.59 -1.99
CA LEU A 135 -0.16 0.01 -0.80
C LEU A 135 0.07 1.53 -0.72
N PHE A 136 1.26 2.00 -1.11
CA PHE A 136 1.53 3.44 -1.16
C PHE A 136 0.68 4.15 -2.21
N VAL A 137 0.48 3.54 -3.38
CA VAL A 137 -0.39 4.07 -4.44
C VAL A 137 -1.84 4.12 -3.96
N ASP A 138 -2.34 3.05 -3.36
CA ASP A 138 -3.71 2.97 -2.84
C ASP A 138 -3.93 4.00 -1.71
N ARG A 139 -2.98 4.10 -0.77
CA ARG A 139 -3.02 5.10 0.31
C ARG A 139 -2.96 6.53 -0.21
N ALA A 140 -2.10 6.80 -1.20
CA ALA A 140 -2.01 8.12 -1.83
C ALA A 140 -3.31 8.47 -2.53
N SER A 141 -3.96 7.51 -3.19
CA SER A 141 -5.27 7.72 -3.83
C SER A 141 -6.35 8.06 -2.81
N ILE A 142 -6.35 7.44 -1.64
CA ILE A 142 -7.29 7.73 -0.55
C ILE A 142 -6.99 9.09 0.07
N ASN A 143 -5.72 9.41 0.33
CA ASN A 143 -5.31 10.69 0.94
C ASN A 143 -5.42 11.87 -0.03
N LEU A 144 -5.14 11.68 -1.33
CA LEU A 144 -5.40 12.69 -2.37
C LEU A 144 -6.91 13.00 -2.51
N HIS A 145 -7.75 12.09 -2.02
CA HIS A 145 -9.19 12.31 -1.89
C HIS A 145 -9.60 12.75 -0.48
N SER A 146 -8.66 13.13 0.40
CA SER A 146 -9.02 13.87 1.62
C SER A 146 -9.69 15.20 1.29
N ASP A 147 -9.39 15.78 0.12
CA ASP A 147 -10.18 16.83 -0.49
C ASP A 147 -11.66 16.45 -0.66
N MET A 148 -11.97 15.15 -0.74
CA MET A 148 -13.36 14.67 -0.72
C MET A 148 -14.04 14.77 0.63
N LEU A 149 -13.29 14.84 1.73
CA LEU A 149 -13.82 15.04 3.09
C LEU A 149 -13.89 16.52 3.45
N GLU A 150 -13.17 17.36 2.72
CA GLU A 150 -13.37 18.80 2.81
C GLU A 150 -14.74 19.15 2.22
N HIS A 151 -15.33 20.20 2.78
CA HIS A 151 -16.60 20.70 2.27
C HIS A 151 -16.38 21.18 0.85
N PRO A 152 -17.15 20.69 -0.15
CA PRO A 152 -17.00 21.15 -1.52
C PRO A 152 -17.08 22.68 -1.60
N ASP A 153 -16.25 23.28 -2.47
CA ASP A 153 -16.18 24.74 -2.67
C ASP A 153 -17.54 25.37 -2.93
N PHE A 154 -18.45 24.60 -3.50
CA PHE A 154 -19.86 24.99 -3.72
C PHE A 154 -20.53 25.53 -2.44
N PHE A 155 -20.23 24.97 -1.26
CA PHE A 155 -20.83 25.37 0.00
C PHE A 155 -20.17 26.60 0.65
N TRP A 156 -19.05 27.07 0.12
CA TRP A 156 -18.41 28.31 0.57
C TRP A 156 -19.17 29.55 0.07
N GLU A 157 -19.86 29.39 -1.05
CA GLU A 157 -20.67 30.45 -1.63
C GLU A 157 -22.14 30.42 -1.15
N ASP A 158 -22.61 29.25 -0.70
CA ASP A 158 -24.00 29.02 -0.29
C ASP A 158 -24.12 28.09 0.92
N ASP A 159 -24.08 28.69 2.11
CA ASP A 159 -24.20 27.98 3.40
C ASP A 159 -25.55 27.29 3.62
N GLU A 160 -26.59 27.66 2.86
CA GLU A 160 -27.95 27.15 3.05
C GLU A 160 -28.00 25.62 2.91
N TRP A 161 -27.24 25.07 1.95
CA TRP A 161 -27.27 23.67 1.59
C TRP A 161 -26.22 22.83 2.32
N LEU A 162 -25.24 23.46 2.97
CA LEU A 162 -24.21 22.78 3.75
C LEU A 162 -24.82 21.89 4.84
N GLY A 163 -25.87 22.36 5.51
CA GLY A 163 -26.54 21.59 6.55
C GLY A 163 -27.21 20.30 6.04
N ILE A 164 -27.62 20.26 4.77
CA ILE A 164 -28.18 19.06 4.12
C ILE A 164 -27.05 18.07 3.83
N TYR A 165 -26.03 18.55 3.14
CA TYR A 165 -24.84 17.75 2.85
C TYR A 165 -24.26 17.07 4.11
N MET A 166 -24.06 17.82 5.20
CA MET A 166 -23.56 17.28 6.46
C MET A 166 -24.46 16.18 7.05
N ARG A 167 -25.80 16.32 6.93
CA ARG A 167 -26.73 15.27 7.38
C ARG A 167 -26.62 14.01 6.53
N VAL A 168 -26.50 14.16 5.21
CA VAL A 168 -26.32 13.03 4.28
C VAL A 168 -25.00 12.32 4.56
N SER A 169 -23.89 13.06 4.64
CA SER A 169 -22.58 12.53 4.95
C SER A 169 -22.56 11.79 6.29
N LYS A 170 -23.22 12.35 7.31
CA LYS A 170 -23.36 11.71 8.61
C LYS A 170 -24.25 10.45 8.55
N TYR A 171 -25.35 10.45 7.81
CA TYR A 171 -26.21 9.28 7.62
C TYR A 171 -25.46 8.14 6.94
N LEU A 172 -24.66 8.45 5.93
CA LEU A 172 -23.83 7.50 5.19
C LEU A 172 -22.52 7.12 5.93
N GLU A 173 -22.35 7.63 7.15
CA GLU A 173 -21.19 7.38 8.03
C GLU A 173 -19.84 7.65 7.35
N VAL A 174 -19.74 8.60 6.43
CA VAL A 174 -18.57 8.84 5.59
C VAL A 174 -17.30 8.98 6.43
N GLU A 175 -17.30 9.85 7.44
CA GLU A 175 -16.14 10.10 8.32
C GLU A 175 -15.71 8.83 9.06
N ARG A 176 -16.65 8.10 9.65
CA ARG A 176 -16.37 6.84 10.36
C ARG A 176 -15.79 5.76 9.44
N ARG A 177 -16.33 5.65 8.23
CA ARG A 177 -15.84 4.69 7.21
C ARG A 177 -14.41 5.03 6.80
N VAL A 178 -14.08 6.30 6.61
CA VAL A 178 -12.71 6.76 6.32
C VAL A 178 -11.75 6.42 7.45
N ASP A 179 -12.14 6.64 8.71
CA ASP A 179 -11.34 6.26 9.86
C ASP A 179 -11.06 4.76 9.93
N VAL A 180 -12.07 3.94 9.68
CA VAL A 180 -11.91 2.47 9.62
C VAL A 180 -10.99 2.07 8.48
N LEU A 181 -11.11 2.69 7.33
CA LEU A 181 -10.28 2.42 6.17
C LEU A 181 -8.81 2.77 6.43
N ASN A 182 -8.54 3.92 7.01
CA ASN A 182 -7.19 4.32 7.41
C ASN A 182 -6.56 3.34 8.41
N LYS A 183 -7.30 2.88 9.42
CA LYS A 183 -6.83 1.87 10.36
C LYS A 183 -6.49 0.53 9.69
N ARG A 184 -7.32 0.10 8.71
CA ARG A 184 -7.04 -1.11 7.93
C ARG A 184 -5.76 -0.97 7.09
N LEU A 185 -5.55 0.20 6.48
CA LEU A 185 -4.33 0.52 5.73
C LEU A 185 -3.07 0.51 6.63
N ASP A 186 -3.17 1.06 7.82
CA ASP A 186 -2.07 1.08 8.78
C ASP A 186 -1.68 -0.35 9.22
N LEU A 187 -2.66 -1.23 9.47
CA LEU A 187 -2.39 -2.65 9.79
C LEU A 187 -1.70 -3.38 8.64
N ILE A 188 -2.12 -3.14 7.40
CA ILE A 188 -1.47 -3.75 6.22
C ILE A 188 -0.03 -3.22 6.08
N LYS A 189 0.17 -1.93 6.32
CA LYS A 189 1.49 -1.32 6.30
C LYS A 189 2.42 -1.96 7.35
N GLU A 190 1.96 -2.11 8.58
CA GLU A 190 2.72 -2.77 9.65
C GLU A 190 3.10 -4.20 9.27
N LEU A 191 2.19 -4.96 8.67
CA LEU A 191 2.48 -6.29 8.16
C LEU A 191 3.62 -6.26 7.12
N PHE A 192 3.56 -5.37 6.15
CA PHE A 192 4.59 -5.28 5.11
C PHE A 192 5.93 -4.77 5.64
N ASP A 193 5.92 -3.85 6.58
CA ASP A 193 7.14 -3.38 7.24
C ASP A 193 7.81 -4.52 8.03
N MET A 194 7.03 -5.34 8.73
CA MET A 194 7.52 -6.54 9.41
C MET A 194 8.14 -7.53 8.41
N LEU A 195 7.46 -7.82 7.31
CA LEU A 195 7.95 -8.70 6.25
C LEU A 195 9.24 -8.18 5.60
N ALA A 196 9.33 -6.88 5.36
CA ALA A 196 10.51 -6.24 4.79
C ALA A 196 11.72 -6.34 5.74
N ASN A 197 11.49 -6.14 7.04
CA ASN A 197 12.53 -6.26 8.06
C ASN A 197 13.04 -7.69 8.20
N GLU A 198 12.15 -8.69 8.20
CA GLU A 198 12.54 -10.11 8.28
C GLU A 198 13.43 -10.52 7.10
N LEU A 199 13.09 -10.08 5.89
CA LEU A 199 13.93 -10.31 4.72
C LEU A 199 15.30 -9.60 4.79
N HIS A 200 15.40 -8.50 5.50
CA HIS A 200 16.65 -7.79 5.69
C HIS A 200 17.59 -8.55 6.65
N THR A 201 17.03 -9.08 7.73
CA THR A 201 17.76 -9.82 8.76
C THR A 201 18.33 -11.12 8.20
N SER A 202 17.60 -11.82 7.35
CA SER A 202 18.06 -13.04 6.69
C SER A 202 19.34 -12.84 5.83
N HIS A 203 19.49 -11.67 5.20
CA HIS A 203 20.69 -11.34 4.42
C HIS A 203 21.90 -10.97 5.29
N SER A 204 21.67 -10.32 6.42
CA SER A 204 22.75 -9.98 7.36
C SER A 204 23.40 -11.24 7.90
N ASN A 205 22.63 -12.22 8.29
CA ASN A 205 23.13 -13.51 8.78
C ASN A 205 23.97 -14.26 7.72
N MET A 206 23.60 -14.17 6.44
CA MET A 206 24.37 -14.81 5.37
C MET A 206 25.74 -14.14 5.16
N LEU A 207 25.82 -12.82 5.22
CA LEU A 207 27.08 -12.08 5.15
C LEU A 207 27.98 -12.39 6.35
N GLU A 208 27.41 -12.51 7.53
CA GLU A 208 28.13 -12.87 8.75
C GLU A 208 28.76 -14.27 8.64
N TRP A 209 28.01 -15.25 8.10
CA TRP A 209 28.54 -16.58 7.80
C TRP A 209 29.66 -16.55 6.78
N PHE A 210 29.58 -15.74 5.73
CA PHE A 210 30.67 -15.58 4.76
C PHE A 210 31.93 -15.03 5.41
N VAL A 211 31.81 -14.03 6.28
CA VAL A 211 32.96 -13.47 7.01
C VAL A 211 33.59 -14.52 7.92
N ILE A 212 32.78 -15.29 8.66
CA ILE A 212 33.27 -16.37 9.51
C ILE A 212 34.03 -17.42 8.69
N VAL A 213 33.49 -17.86 7.55
CA VAL A 213 34.15 -18.83 6.67
C VAL A 213 35.47 -18.29 6.12
N LEU A 214 35.52 -17.01 5.73
CA LEU A 214 36.76 -16.37 5.26
C LEU A 214 37.84 -16.31 6.37
N ILE A 215 37.46 -15.95 7.59
CA ILE A 215 38.37 -15.90 8.74
C ILE A 215 38.92 -17.32 9.04
N VAL A 216 38.05 -18.33 9.03
CA VAL A 216 38.48 -19.74 9.25
C VAL A 216 39.42 -20.19 8.13
N ALA A 217 39.16 -19.87 6.89
CA ALA A 217 40.02 -20.17 5.76
C ALA A 217 41.41 -19.50 5.89
N GLU A 218 41.41 -18.21 6.29
CA GLU A 218 42.68 -17.47 6.49
C GLU A 218 43.52 -18.08 7.60
N ILE A 219 42.92 -18.42 8.75
CA ILE A 219 43.60 -19.10 9.84
C ILE A 219 44.19 -20.46 9.36
N PHE A 220 43.41 -21.21 8.58
CA PHE A 220 43.87 -22.48 8.03
C PHE A 220 45.09 -22.30 7.11
N PHE A 221 45.05 -21.30 6.23
CA PHE A 221 46.18 -20.96 5.35
C PHE A 221 47.42 -20.52 6.14
N GLN A 222 47.26 -19.72 7.18
CA GLN A 222 48.39 -19.30 8.03
C GLN A 222 49.03 -20.47 8.77
N VAL A 223 48.22 -21.39 9.32
CA VAL A 223 48.74 -22.60 10.01
C VAL A 223 49.47 -23.54 9.04
N THR A 224 48.96 -23.72 7.82
CA THR A 224 49.65 -24.56 6.81
C THR A 224 50.92 -23.90 6.31
N HIS A 225 50.92 -22.58 6.12
CA HIS A 225 52.12 -21.84 5.70
C HIS A 225 53.21 -21.83 6.78
N THR A 226 52.87 -21.67 8.05
CA THR A 226 53.86 -21.76 9.16
C THR A 226 54.40 -23.16 9.31
N ARG A 227 53.61 -24.22 9.09
CA ARG A 227 54.12 -25.60 9.07
C ARG A 227 55.12 -25.85 7.93
N SER A 228 54.90 -25.28 6.76
CA SER A 228 55.84 -25.39 5.62
C SER A 228 57.17 -24.70 5.92
N HIS A 229 57.14 -23.54 6.57
CA HIS A 229 58.36 -22.81 6.95
C HIS A 229 59.16 -23.51 8.05
N THR A 230 58.55 -24.14 9.04
CA THR A 230 59.23 -24.89 10.11
C THR A 230 59.88 -26.15 9.56
N HIS A 231 59.29 -26.83 8.56
CA HIS A 231 59.92 -27.98 7.90
C HIS A 231 61.11 -27.56 7.03
N ALA A 232 61.11 -26.42 6.38
CA ALA A 232 62.22 -25.90 5.58
C ALA A 232 63.45 -25.53 6.46
N HIS A 233 63.21 -24.94 7.65
CA HIS A 233 64.28 -24.59 8.58
C HIS A 233 64.97 -25.82 9.27
N THR A 234 64.25 -26.91 9.50
CA THR A 234 64.81 -28.13 10.09
C THR A 234 65.73 -28.89 9.11
N HIS A 235 65.48 -28.85 7.81
CA HIS A 235 66.35 -29.46 6.81
C HIS A 235 67.63 -28.67 6.53
N THR A 236 67.64 -27.35 6.67
CA THR A 236 68.80 -26.50 6.45
C THR A 236 69.82 -26.63 7.61
N HIS A 237 69.38 -26.84 8.85
CA HIS A 237 70.29 -27.03 10.00
C HIS A 237 70.98 -28.39 10.04
N THR A 238 70.39 -29.45 9.46
CA THR A 238 71.04 -30.79 9.41
C THR A 238 72.10 -30.87 8.34
N HIS A 239 72.08 -30.08 7.27
CA HIS A 239 73.11 -30.09 6.22
C HIS A 239 74.35 -29.23 6.55
N THR A 240 74.25 -28.25 7.43
CA THR A 240 75.41 -27.39 7.82
C THR A 240 76.28 -28.01 8.91
N ARG A 241 75.83 -29.06 9.59
CA ARG A 241 76.61 -29.71 10.70
C ARG A 241 77.52 -30.83 10.24
N THR A 242 77.50 -31.25 8.97
CA THR A 242 78.30 -32.35 8.44
C THR A 242 79.57 -31.91 7.69
N HIS A 243 79.83 -30.59 7.52
CA HIS A 243 80.98 -30.11 6.77
C HIS A 243 82.07 -29.39 7.59
N THR A 244 82.09 -29.43 8.94
CA THR A 244 83.08 -28.73 9.78
C THR A 244 83.96 -29.63 10.57
N HIS A 245 84.22 -30.86 10.08
CA HIS A 245 85.24 -31.72 10.70
C HIS A 245 86.16 -32.37 9.64
N THR A 246 87.10 -31.59 9.09
CA THR A 246 88.40 -32.10 8.59
C THR A 246 89.23 -30.90 8.12
N ARG A 247 90.10 -30.41 8.95
CA ARG A 247 91.53 -30.10 8.65
C ARG A 247 92.17 -29.31 9.76
N THR A 248 92.72 -30.02 10.71
CA THR A 248 93.91 -29.61 11.45
C THR A 248 95.00 -30.55 11.07
N HIS A 249 96.07 -30.07 10.44
CA HIS A 249 97.39 -30.49 10.73
C HIS A 249 98.42 -29.63 10.00
N THR A 250 99.34 -29.15 10.85
CA THR A 250 100.80 -29.00 10.69
C THR A 250 101.23 -27.81 9.78
N HIS A 251 102.11 -26.92 10.22
CA HIS A 251 103.45 -27.06 10.62
C HIS A 251 104.03 -25.78 11.26
N ALA A 252 104.83 -26.04 12.31
CA ALA A 252 105.75 -25.07 12.89
C ALA A 252 107.00 -24.92 12.01
N ARG A 253 107.65 -23.75 12.06
CA ARG A 253 109.16 -23.57 12.23
C ARG A 253 109.53 -22.15 11.77
N THR A 254 110.03 -21.38 12.71
CA THR A 254 111.40 -21.02 13.08
C THR A 254 112.12 -19.97 12.19
N HIS A 255 112.81 -19.08 12.90
CA HIS A 255 113.98 -18.23 12.59
C HIS A 255 113.66 -16.85 12.04
N THR A 256 114.09 -15.82 12.61
CA THR A 256 115.14 -15.27 13.45
C THR A 256 114.70 -13.96 14.01
#